data_afeb39270d612fa21d3fabdb2cd6ed38
#
_entry.id   afeb39270d612fa21d3fabdb2cd6ed38
#
_cell.length_a   1.000
_cell.length_b   1.000
_cell.length_c   1.000
_cell.angle_alpha   90.00
_cell.angle_beta   90.00
_cell.angle_gamma   90.00
#
_symmetry.space_group_name_H-M   'P 1'
#
loop_
_entity.id
_entity.type
_entity.pdbx_description
1 polymer ?
#
loop_
_entity_poly.entity_id
_entity_poly.type
_entity_poly.pdbx_seq_one_letter_code
_entity_poly.pdbx_strand_id
1 'polypeptide(L)'
;MSTGRWRAVPLAVRCVVAVAVLVFAYGTGVHVVQLLLPQFGPQLALPGWLTVYFASLTLWDPLAAVLLAARRVEGLVLGCVVLATDAAANGYATYVLDPASGVTPGRIGQAVITALAVGFVAFTPWLAPWFIGSGGRSGTTAQTPRRS
;
A
#
# COMPACT_ATOMS: atom_id res chain seq x y z
N MET A 1 6.34 5.81 19.32
CA MET A 1 6.55 4.71 18.34
C MET A 1 7.79 3.93 18.76
N SER A 2 7.67 2.64 19.10
CA SER A 2 8.80 1.91 19.69
C SER A 2 9.80 1.50 18.60
N THR A 3 10.91 2.19 18.53
CA THR A 3 12.06 1.92 17.66
C THR A 3 12.66 0.52 17.83
N GLY A 4 12.38 -0.16 18.95
CA GLY A 4 12.85 -1.52 19.22
C GLY A 4 12.27 -2.60 18.32
N ARG A 5 11.04 -2.42 17.82
CA ARG A 5 10.36 -3.43 16.99
C ARG A 5 11.04 -3.67 15.63
N TRP A 6 11.72 -2.68 15.09
CA TRP A 6 12.37 -2.74 13.78
C TRP A 6 13.84 -3.20 13.85
N ARG A 7 14.47 -3.16 15.03
CA ARG A 7 15.93 -3.49 15.17
C ARG A 7 16.23 -4.96 14.86
N ALA A 8 15.31 -5.87 15.15
CA ALA A 8 15.46 -7.31 14.89
C ALA A 8 15.05 -7.73 13.46
N VAL A 9 14.64 -6.78 12.60
CA VAL A 9 14.18 -7.07 11.24
C VAL A 9 15.32 -6.87 10.26
N PRO A 10 15.57 -7.79 9.32
CA PRO A 10 16.57 -7.64 8.28
C PRO A 10 16.43 -6.33 7.51
N LEU A 11 17.57 -5.75 7.13
CA LEU A 11 17.61 -4.47 6.40
C LEU A 11 16.76 -4.53 5.12
N ALA A 12 16.86 -5.64 4.36
CA ALA A 12 16.09 -5.82 3.13
C ALA A 12 14.57 -5.70 3.35
N VAL A 13 14.04 -6.35 4.41
CA VAL A 13 12.61 -6.23 4.77
C VAL A 13 12.25 -4.79 5.13
N ARG A 14 13.12 -4.13 5.90
CA ARG A 14 12.91 -2.71 6.27
C ARG A 14 12.89 -1.80 5.05
N CYS A 15 13.79 -2.02 4.08
CA CYS A 15 13.83 -1.26 2.83
C CYS A 15 12.57 -1.47 2.00
N VAL A 16 12.13 -2.72 1.82
CA VAL A 16 10.89 -3.02 1.03
C VAL A 16 9.67 -2.38 1.70
N VAL A 17 9.54 -2.49 3.02
CA VAL A 17 8.42 -1.87 3.74
C VAL A 17 8.51 -0.33 3.67
N ALA A 18 9.70 0.25 3.81
CA ALA A 18 9.87 1.70 3.69
C ALA A 18 9.48 2.20 2.28
N VAL A 19 9.89 1.49 1.23
CA VAL A 19 9.47 1.80 -0.15
C VAL A 19 7.96 1.71 -0.30
N ALA A 20 7.33 0.65 0.21
CA ALA A 20 5.87 0.49 0.16
C ALA A 20 5.15 1.64 0.90
N VAL A 21 5.61 2.02 2.09
CA VAL A 21 5.06 3.16 2.84
C VAL A 21 5.19 4.46 2.05
N LEU A 22 6.34 4.69 1.39
CA LEU A 22 6.56 5.87 0.55
C LEU A 22 5.65 5.88 -0.69
N VAL A 23 5.42 4.72 -1.31
CA VAL A 23 4.49 4.59 -2.45
C VAL A 23 3.07 4.97 -2.03
N PHE A 24 2.56 4.44 -0.92
CA PHE A 24 1.24 4.80 -0.41
C PHE A 24 1.15 6.27 0.04
N ALA A 25 2.20 6.81 0.67
CA ALA A 25 2.24 8.23 1.04
C ALA A 25 2.22 9.14 -0.20
N TYR A 26 2.94 8.76 -1.26
CA TYR A 26 2.91 9.46 -2.54
C TYR A 26 1.51 9.38 -3.18
N GLY A 27 0.90 8.18 -3.25
CA GLY A 27 -0.46 7.96 -3.74
C GLY A 27 -1.47 8.86 -3.00
N THR A 28 -1.42 8.87 -1.65
CA THR A 28 -2.22 9.78 -0.83
C THR A 28 -2.06 11.24 -1.29
N GLY A 29 -0.81 11.69 -1.47
CA GLY A 29 -0.54 13.07 -1.92
C GLY A 29 -1.16 13.37 -3.28
N VAL A 30 -1.03 12.45 -4.24
CA VAL A 30 -1.63 12.58 -5.58
C VAL A 30 -3.14 12.70 -5.48
N HIS A 31 -3.81 11.78 -4.77
CA HIS A 31 -5.27 11.77 -4.65
C HIS A 31 -5.82 12.99 -3.90
N VAL A 32 -5.12 13.46 -2.86
CA VAL A 32 -5.47 14.70 -2.16
C VAL A 32 -5.36 15.91 -3.09
N VAL A 33 -4.27 16.01 -3.87
CA VAL A 33 -4.08 17.10 -4.83
C VAL A 33 -5.18 17.07 -5.89
N GLN A 34 -5.51 15.92 -6.46
CA GLN A 34 -6.57 15.77 -7.45
C GLN A 34 -7.96 16.13 -6.89
N LEU A 35 -8.21 15.81 -5.62
CA LEU A 35 -9.48 16.12 -4.96
C LEU A 35 -9.62 17.63 -4.68
N LEU A 36 -8.55 18.28 -4.22
CA LEU A 36 -8.57 19.71 -3.87
C LEU A 36 -8.38 20.62 -5.07
N LEU A 37 -7.67 20.15 -6.09
CA LEU A 37 -7.30 20.90 -7.29
C LEU A 37 -7.66 20.08 -8.54
N PRO A 38 -8.96 20.03 -8.93
CA PRO A 38 -9.45 19.16 -10.01
C PRO A 38 -8.74 19.36 -11.37
N GLN A 39 -8.12 20.55 -11.60
CA GLN A 39 -7.35 20.83 -12.81
C GLN A 39 -6.09 19.93 -12.94
N PHE A 40 -5.60 19.33 -11.86
CA PHE A 40 -4.50 18.37 -11.88
C PHE A 40 -4.98 16.91 -11.93
N GLY A 41 -6.30 16.69 -11.91
CA GLY A 41 -6.91 15.38 -12.09
C GLY A 41 -6.93 14.93 -13.56
N PRO A 42 -7.41 13.70 -13.80
CA PRO A 42 -7.58 13.19 -15.17
C PRO A 42 -8.53 14.11 -15.95
N GLN A 43 -8.10 14.55 -17.15
CA GLN A 43 -8.90 15.39 -18.04
C GLN A 43 -10.00 14.60 -18.76
N LEU A 44 -10.27 13.38 -18.32
CA LEU A 44 -11.28 12.48 -18.86
C LEU A 44 -12.57 12.58 -18.04
N ALA A 45 -13.71 12.48 -18.73
CA ALA A 45 -15.00 12.31 -18.07
C ALA A 45 -15.08 10.89 -17.45
N LEU A 46 -14.69 10.77 -16.19
CA LEU A 46 -14.73 9.49 -15.48
C LEU A 46 -16.16 9.12 -15.09
N PRO A 47 -16.56 7.84 -15.18
CA PRO A 47 -17.78 7.35 -14.57
C PRO A 47 -17.82 7.64 -13.08
N GLY A 48 -19.00 7.94 -12.54
CA GLY A 48 -19.17 8.35 -11.14
C GLY A 48 -18.58 7.35 -10.12
N TRP A 49 -18.72 6.04 -10.39
CA TRP A 49 -18.13 5.02 -9.52
C TRP A 49 -16.59 5.09 -9.45
N LEU A 50 -15.95 5.42 -10.58
CA LEU A 50 -14.49 5.54 -10.66
C LEU A 50 -14.00 6.80 -9.94
N THR A 51 -14.76 7.89 -10.05
CA THR A 51 -14.48 9.12 -9.28
C THR A 51 -14.57 8.88 -7.78
N VAL A 52 -15.61 8.17 -7.32
CA VAL A 52 -15.77 7.79 -5.90
C VAL A 52 -14.65 6.85 -5.46
N TYR A 53 -14.26 5.89 -6.30
CA TYR A 53 -13.16 5.00 -6.04
C TYR A 53 -11.85 5.78 -5.81
N PHE A 54 -11.44 6.64 -6.75
CA PHE A 54 -10.21 7.42 -6.61
C PHE A 54 -10.25 8.39 -5.41
N ALA A 55 -11.41 9.00 -5.13
CA ALA A 55 -11.57 9.80 -3.94
C ALA A 55 -11.39 8.97 -2.66
N SER A 56 -11.81 7.70 -2.64
CA SER A 56 -11.65 6.82 -1.48
C SER A 56 -10.19 6.45 -1.19
N LEU A 57 -9.30 6.50 -2.19
CA LEU A 57 -7.87 6.22 -2.01
C LEU A 57 -7.18 7.25 -1.09
N THR A 58 -7.73 8.47 -0.97
CA THR A 58 -7.25 9.45 0.04
C THR A 58 -7.33 8.92 1.47
N LEU A 59 -8.18 7.91 1.72
CA LEU A 59 -8.32 7.24 3.01
C LEU A 59 -7.55 5.92 3.07
N TRP A 60 -7.67 5.10 2.01
CA TRP A 60 -7.12 3.74 2.03
C TRP A 60 -5.60 3.72 1.92
N ASP A 61 -4.99 4.60 1.13
CA ASP A 61 -3.54 4.70 1.01
C ASP A 61 -2.85 5.05 2.35
N PRO A 62 -3.25 6.15 3.06
CA PRO A 62 -2.61 6.46 4.33
C PRO A 62 -2.88 5.39 5.40
N LEU A 63 -4.04 4.74 5.37
CA LEU A 63 -4.33 3.62 6.27
C LEU A 63 -3.38 2.45 6.00
N ALA A 64 -3.17 2.06 4.74
CA ALA A 64 -2.21 1.03 4.36
C ALA A 64 -0.78 1.40 4.80
N ALA A 65 -0.35 2.64 4.56
CA ALA A 65 0.95 3.14 4.98
C ALA A 65 1.16 3.04 6.50
N VAL A 66 0.17 3.48 7.29
CA VAL A 66 0.24 3.44 8.76
C VAL A 66 0.27 1.99 9.27
N LEU A 67 -0.56 1.11 8.73
CA LEU A 67 -0.59 -0.30 9.15
C LEU A 67 0.72 -1.03 8.79
N LEU A 68 1.30 -0.75 7.61
CA LEU A 68 2.61 -1.28 7.21
C LEU A 68 3.73 -0.76 8.13
N ALA A 69 3.76 0.55 8.41
CA ALA A 69 4.74 1.16 9.32
C ALA A 69 4.60 0.61 10.74
N ALA A 70 3.38 0.31 11.18
CA ALA A 70 3.09 -0.34 12.46
C ALA A 70 3.38 -1.85 12.48
N ARG A 71 3.83 -2.44 11.36
CA ARG A 71 4.06 -3.88 11.20
C ARG A 71 2.82 -4.73 11.53
N ARG A 72 1.67 -4.30 11.07
CA ARG A 72 0.43 -5.06 11.20
C ARG A 72 0.18 -5.87 9.93
N VAL A 73 -0.20 -7.13 10.09
CA VAL A 73 -0.48 -8.02 8.95
C VAL A 73 -1.61 -7.50 8.08
N GLU A 74 -2.56 -6.80 8.69
CA GLU A 74 -3.67 -6.12 8.00
C GLU A 74 -3.16 -5.09 6.98
N GLY A 75 -1.98 -4.48 7.24
CA GLY A 75 -1.33 -3.57 6.30
C GLY A 75 -0.83 -4.27 5.04
N LEU A 76 -0.36 -5.53 5.12
CA LEU A 76 0.01 -6.31 3.94
C LEU A 76 -1.23 -6.65 3.10
N VAL A 77 -2.30 -7.10 3.75
CA VAL A 77 -3.56 -7.46 3.05
C VAL A 77 -4.17 -6.22 2.40
N LEU A 78 -4.33 -5.13 3.17
CA LEU A 78 -4.89 -3.88 2.66
C LEU A 78 -4.03 -3.33 1.52
N GLY A 79 -2.70 -3.33 1.67
CA GLY A 79 -1.78 -2.86 0.64
C GLY A 79 -1.89 -3.65 -0.66
N CYS A 80 -2.01 -4.99 -0.59
CA CYS A 80 -2.27 -5.82 -1.77
C CYS A 80 -3.60 -5.47 -2.45
N VAL A 81 -4.68 -5.33 -1.68
CA VAL A 81 -6.02 -5.00 -2.22
C VAL A 81 -6.00 -3.62 -2.86
N VAL A 82 -5.47 -2.61 -2.17
CA VAL A 82 -5.43 -1.24 -2.67
C VAL A 82 -4.61 -1.15 -3.95
N LEU A 83 -3.37 -1.66 -3.98
CA LEU A 83 -2.54 -1.61 -5.18
C LEU A 83 -3.12 -2.40 -6.35
N ALA A 84 -3.70 -3.59 -6.10
CA ALA A 84 -4.30 -4.39 -7.17
C ALA A 84 -5.55 -3.71 -7.76
N THR A 85 -6.42 -3.18 -6.93
CA THR A 85 -7.63 -2.47 -7.39
C THR A 85 -7.28 -1.13 -8.04
N ASP A 86 -6.26 -0.43 -7.54
CA ASP A 86 -5.78 0.83 -8.14
C ASP A 86 -5.17 0.57 -9.53
N ALA A 87 -4.35 -0.47 -9.68
CA ALA A 87 -3.82 -0.89 -10.97
C ALA A 87 -4.95 -1.24 -11.97
N ALA A 88 -6.02 -1.92 -11.51
CA ALA A 88 -7.16 -2.26 -12.34
C ALA A 88 -7.99 -1.03 -12.73
N ALA A 89 -8.27 -0.13 -11.78
CA ALA A 89 -9.05 1.09 -12.01
C ALA A 89 -8.32 2.07 -12.96
N ASN A 90 -7.03 2.29 -12.74
CA ASN A 90 -6.20 3.10 -13.64
C ASN A 90 -6.05 2.44 -15.02
N GLY A 91 -5.93 1.11 -15.09
CA GLY A 91 -5.91 0.35 -16.33
C GLY A 91 -7.20 0.56 -17.13
N TYR A 92 -8.35 0.48 -16.47
CA TYR A 92 -9.63 0.76 -17.10
C TYR A 92 -9.71 2.21 -17.61
N ALA A 93 -9.32 3.19 -16.80
CA ALA A 93 -9.29 4.59 -17.20
C ALA A 93 -8.37 4.82 -18.41
N THR A 94 -7.18 4.21 -18.40
CA THR A 94 -6.13 4.46 -19.40
C THR A 94 -6.35 3.72 -20.72
N TYR A 95 -6.93 2.51 -20.70
CA TYR A 95 -7.04 1.68 -21.92
C TYR A 95 -8.46 1.57 -22.47
N VAL A 96 -9.49 1.87 -21.66
CA VAL A 96 -10.88 1.79 -22.07
C VAL A 96 -11.50 3.16 -22.27
N LEU A 97 -11.18 4.13 -21.41
CA LEU A 97 -11.80 5.45 -21.46
C LEU A 97 -10.95 6.48 -22.21
N ASP A 98 -9.62 6.38 -22.19
CA ASP A 98 -8.73 7.32 -22.87
C ASP A 98 -8.60 6.93 -24.36
N PRO A 99 -9.07 7.78 -25.31
CA PRO A 99 -8.97 7.53 -26.74
C PRO A 99 -7.53 7.72 -27.28
N ALA A 100 -6.61 8.26 -26.48
CA ALA A 100 -5.24 8.51 -26.92
C ALA A 100 -4.55 7.20 -27.33
N SER A 101 -3.76 7.26 -28.42
CA SER A 101 -2.97 6.13 -28.92
C SER A 101 -1.48 6.35 -28.65
N GLY A 102 -0.70 5.27 -28.67
CA GLY A 102 0.76 5.32 -28.50
C GLY A 102 1.18 5.42 -27.03
N VAL A 103 2.39 5.90 -26.78
CA VAL A 103 2.97 6.06 -25.44
C VAL A 103 2.55 7.42 -24.89
N THR A 104 1.73 7.39 -23.82
CA THR A 104 1.26 8.60 -23.12
C THR A 104 1.76 8.61 -21.67
N PRO A 105 1.79 9.77 -21.00
CA PRO A 105 2.11 9.84 -19.56
C PRO A 105 1.20 8.94 -18.72
N GLY A 106 -0.10 8.84 -19.05
CA GLY A 106 -1.05 7.94 -18.40
C GLY A 106 -0.66 6.46 -18.53
N ARG A 107 -0.22 6.03 -19.73
CA ARG A 107 0.22 4.64 -19.95
C ARG A 107 1.53 4.32 -19.25
N ILE A 108 2.45 5.28 -19.17
CA ILE A 108 3.68 5.12 -18.38
C ILE A 108 3.33 5.00 -16.88
N GLY A 109 2.48 5.89 -16.37
CA GLY A 109 2.01 5.82 -14.98
C GLY A 109 1.32 4.49 -14.68
N GLN A 110 0.46 4.00 -15.59
CA GLN A 110 -0.20 2.71 -15.48
C GLN A 110 0.79 1.54 -15.41
N ALA A 111 1.81 1.54 -16.25
CA ALA A 111 2.84 0.50 -16.22
C ALA A 111 3.59 0.49 -14.87
N VAL A 112 3.91 1.67 -14.32
CA VAL A 112 4.55 1.82 -13.01
C VAL A 112 3.64 1.29 -11.89
N ILE A 113 2.36 1.69 -11.84
CA ILE A 113 1.41 1.22 -10.83
C ILE A 113 1.24 -0.30 -10.91
N THR A 114 1.12 -0.85 -12.13
CA THR A 114 1.01 -2.30 -12.32
C THR A 114 2.27 -3.03 -11.81
N ALA A 115 3.45 -2.53 -12.14
CA ALA A 115 4.71 -3.12 -11.66
C ALA A 115 4.82 -3.08 -10.13
N LEU A 116 4.41 -1.97 -9.50
CA LEU A 116 4.37 -1.84 -8.04
C LEU A 116 3.36 -2.81 -7.40
N ALA A 117 2.17 -2.95 -7.98
CA ALA A 117 1.15 -3.89 -7.50
C ALA A 117 1.64 -5.34 -7.58
N VAL A 118 2.15 -5.76 -8.74
CA VAL A 118 2.69 -7.12 -8.95
C VAL A 118 3.87 -7.37 -8.01
N GLY A 119 4.80 -6.42 -7.92
CA GLY A 119 5.97 -6.53 -7.04
C GLY A 119 5.54 -6.66 -5.58
N PHE A 120 4.64 -5.81 -5.09
CA PHE A 120 4.19 -5.86 -3.70
C PHE A 120 3.49 -7.18 -3.37
N VAL A 121 2.59 -7.65 -4.24
CA VAL A 121 1.91 -8.95 -4.08
C VAL A 121 2.92 -10.09 -4.06
N ALA A 122 3.89 -10.10 -4.97
CA ALA A 122 4.93 -11.12 -5.05
C ALA A 122 5.84 -11.15 -3.80
N PHE A 123 6.15 -9.98 -3.21
CA PHE A 123 6.96 -9.90 -1.99
C PHE A 123 6.18 -10.17 -0.70
N THR A 124 4.85 -10.09 -0.72
CA THR A 124 4.01 -10.27 0.48
C THR A 124 4.25 -11.60 1.21
N PRO A 125 4.35 -12.79 0.57
CA PRO A 125 4.63 -14.04 1.27
C PRO A 125 5.98 -14.02 2.01
N TRP A 126 6.99 -13.37 1.44
CA TRP A 126 8.30 -13.20 2.07
C TRP A 126 8.28 -12.21 3.24
N LEU A 127 7.41 -11.18 3.18
CA LEU A 127 7.24 -10.20 4.24
C LEU A 127 6.41 -10.73 5.41
N ALA A 128 5.39 -11.58 5.15
CA ALA A 128 4.38 -12.00 6.10
C ALA A 128 4.96 -12.56 7.43
N PRO A 129 6.02 -13.41 7.47
CA PRO A 129 6.57 -13.91 8.72
C PRO A 129 7.07 -12.80 9.66
N TRP A 130 7.55 -11.67 9.11
CA TRP A 130 8.04 -10.54 9.88
C TRP A 130 6.92 -9.68 10.49
N PHE A 131 5.69 -9.85 10.01
CA PHE A 131 4.49 -9.16 10.51
C PHE A 131 3.72 -10.00 11.53
N ILE A 132 3.64 -11.31 11.33
CA ILE A 132 2.90 -12.24 12.20
C ILE A 132 3.63 -12.46 13.53
N GLY A 133 4.96 -12.55 13.53
CA GLY A 133 5.77 -12.85 14.73
C GLY A 133 5.82 -11.75 15.80
N SER A 134 5.16 -10.60 15.59
CA SER A 134 5.19 -9.47 16.52
C SER A 134 4.09 -9.49 17.59
N GLY A 135 3.13 -10.42 17.51
CA GLY A 135 1.96 -10.50 18.40
C GLY A 135 2.05 -11.53 19.53
N GLY A 136 3.01 -12.46 19.52
CA GLY A 136 2.92 -13.71 20.26
C GLY A 136 3.90 -13.93 21.42
N ARG A 137 4.55 -12.90 22.01
CA ARG A 137 5.39 -13.08 23.21
C ARG A 137 4.86 -12.27 24.38
N SER A 138 3.63 -12.54 24.78
CA SER A 138 3.13 -12.12 26.09
C SER A 138 3.04 -13.35 26.99
N GLY A 139 4.05 -13.53 27.83
CA GLY A 139 3.86 -14.09 29.17
C GLY A 139 3.57 -15.57 29.33
N THR A 140 4.59 -16.42 29.14
CA THR A 140 4.67 -17.59 30.01
C THR A 140 5.86 -17.36 30.95
N THR A 141 5.63 -16.59 32.00
CA THR A 141 6.48 -16.64 33.19
C THR A 141 6.30 -18.02 33.78
N ALA A 142 7.31 -18.87 33.55
CA ALA A 142 7.43 -20.15 34.23
C ALA A 142 7.44 -19.86 35.75
N GLN A 143 6.34 -20.19 36.40
CA GLN A 143 6.25 -20.25 37.86
C GLN A 143 7.20 -21.37 38.33
N THR A 144 8.36 -21.01 38.82
CA THR A 144 9.28 -21.92 39.47
C THR A 144 8.61 -22.46 40.75
N PRO A 145 8.44 -23.79 40.94
CA PRO A 145 7.89 -24.32 42.18
C PRO A 145 8.87 -24.07 43.30
N ARG A 146 8.44 -23.31 44.33
CA ARG A 146 9.15 -23.25 45.62
C ARG A 146 9.18 -24.66 46.20
N ARG A 147 10.33 -25.28 46.28
CA ARG A 147 10.59 -26.43 47.14
C ARG A 147 10.60 -25.93 48.59
N SER A 148 9.67 -26.39 49.39
CA SER A 148 9.69 -26.42 50.86
C SER A 148 10.51 -27.58 51.34
#